data_9f3d580d8f306b4a522b3a523e04cef6
#
_entry.id   9f3d580d8f306b4a522b3a523e04cef6
#
_cell.length_a   1.000
_cell.length_b   1.000
_cell.length_c   1.000
_cell.angle_alpha   90.00
_cell.angle_beta   90.00
_cell.angle_gamma   90.00
#
_symmetry.space_group_name_H-M   'P 1'
#
loop_
_entity.id
_entity.type
_entity.pdbx_description
1 polymer ?
#
loop_
_entity_poly.entity_id
_entity_poly.type
_entity_poly.pdbx_seq_one_letter_code
_entity_poly.pdbx_strand_id
1 'polypeptide(L)'
;CPLPFYLIPGIQTAKETETVDNYDKYDIIRGEETETVAILKQFGLSGPFLLFLTGSHDKIIFVDRNGRITHSITSMTGELLEAVTFHTILSDATGNAFVTSEEYEEDMVMKGYLDGKRFGIGRSCFYGRILKECADINRIKICNYLLGVMLQNDIKAVENETAGFRDAVVAGKGAVGNALYMILKKERIFEKVIHFEDCKGESFSSVGALMIADYLIQNG
;
A
#
# COMPACT_ATOMS: atom_id res chain seq x y z
N CYS A 1 11.88 -15.04 -37.07
CA CYS A 1 12.41 -13.80 -36.48
C CYS A 1 12.32 -13.90 -34.96
N PRO A 2 13.37 -13.70 -34.20
CA PRO A 2 13.24 -13.58 -32.76
C PRO A 2 12.39 -12.34 -32.46
N LEU A 3 11.37 -12.50 -31.61
CA LEU A 3 10.59 -11.37 -31.12
C LEU A 3 11.48 -10.53 -30.22
N PRO A 4 11.50 -9.19 -30.38
CA PRO A 4 12.25 -8.34 -29.48
C PRO A 4 11.62 -8.38 -28.09
N PHE A 5 12.46 -8.56 -27.07
CA PHE A 5 12.07 -8.47 -25.67
C PHE A 5 12.62 -7.16 -25.09
N TYR A 6 11.75 -6.40 -24.44
CA TYR A 6 12.14 -5.20 -23.70
C TYR A 6 11.94 -5.46 -22.22
N LEU A 7 12.97 -5.22 -21.41
CA LEU A 7 12.89 -5.31 -19.96
C LEU A 7 12.85 -3.89 -19.39
N ILE A 8 11.84 -3.61 -18.60
CA ILE A 8 11.77 -2.37 -17.83
C ILE A 8 12.53 -2.63 -16.53
N PRO A 9 13.65 -1.93 -16.29
CA PRO A 9 14.39 -2.09 -15.04
C PRO A 9 13.58 -1.50 -13.89
N GLY A 10 13.70 -2.10 -12.71
CA GLY A 10 13.19 -1.48 -11.49
C GLY A 10 13.95 -0.20 -11.15
N ILE A 11 13.47 0.51 -10.13
CA ILE A 11 14.14 1.70 -9.59
C ILE A 11 14.70 1.35 -8.21
N GLN A 12 15.95 1.72 -7.98
CA GLN A 12 16.58 1.69 -6.66
C GLN A 12 16.78 3.12 -6.18
N THR A 13 16.33 3.40 -4.98
CA THR A 13 16.55 4.67 -4.32
C THR A 13 17.91 4.61 -3.61
N ALA A 14 19.00 4.98 -4.30
CA ALA A 14 20.32 5.05 -3.69
C ALA A 14 21.19 6.05 -4.45
N LYS A 15 21.90 6.90 -3.71
CA LYS A 15 22.90 7.83 -4.25
C LYS A 15 24.32 7.54 -3.75
N GLU A 16 24.47 6.67 -2.79
CA GLU A 16 25.71 6.37 -2.08
C GLU A 16 25.91 4.86 -1.98
N THR A 17 27.07 4.40 -1.60
CA THR A 17 27.29 2.98 -1.33
C THR A 17 26.53 2.56 -0.08
N GLU A 18 25.75 1.49 -0.21
CA GLU A 18 24.94 0.94 0.87
C GLU A 18 25.83 0.42 2.02
N THR A 19 25.47 0.81 3.21
CA THR A 19 26.15 0.38 4.45
C THR A 19 25.11 0.10 5.54
N VAL A 20 25.54 -0.53 6.62
CA VAL A 20 24.70 -0.77 7.80
C VAL A 20 24.24 0.55 8.46
N ASP A 21 24.96 1.64 8.22
CA ASP A 21 24.69 2.94 8.86
C ASP A 21 23.72 3.81 8.05
N ASN A 22 23.39 3.43 6.80
CA ASN A 22 22.52 4.23 5.91
C ASN A 22 21.49 3.41 5.12
N TYR A 23 21.26 2.14 5.48
CA TYR A 23 20.31 1.24 4.78
C TYR A 23 18.89 1.77 4.78
N ASP A 24 18.51 2.58 5.77
CA ASP A 24 17.19 3.21 5.91
C ASP A 24 16.85 4.22 4.80
N LYS A 25 17.88 4.62 4.01
CA LYS A 25 17.73 5.51 2.84
C LYS A 25 17.51 4.77 1.52
N TYR A 26 17.54 3.43 1.56
CA TYR A 26 17.44 2.60 0.36
C TYR A 26 16.09 1.94 0.26
N ASP A 27 15.61 1.88 -0.97
CA ASP A 27 14.44 1.09 -1.31
C ASP A 27 14.53 0.60 -2.75
N ILE A 28 13.77 -0.42 -3.09
CA ILE A 28 13.74 -1.03 -4.42
C ILE A 28 12.28 -1.23 -4.82
N ILE A 29 11.95 -0.74 -6.02
CA ILE A 29 10.67 -1.02 -6.68
C ILE A 29 10.92 -1.73 -8.00
N ARG A 30 10.05 -2.67 -8.35
CA ARG A 30 10.11 -3.41 -9.62
C ARG A 30 8.70 -3.78 -10.08
N GLY A 31 8.19 -2.97 -11.01
CA GLY A 31 6.82 -3.04 -11.51
C GLY A 31 6.03 -1.80 -11.09
N GLU A 32 6.24 -1.29 -9.89
CA GLU A 32 5.54 -0.12 -9.35
C GLU A 32 5.90 1.17 -10.12
N GLU A 33 7.06 1.24 -10.75
CA GLU A 33 7.40 2.31 -11.68
C GLU A 33 6.46 2.32 -12.89
N THR A 34 6.07 1.16 -13.39
CA THR A 34 5.11 1.05 -14.50
C THR A 34 3.71 1.46 -14.04
N GLU A 35 3.29 1.03 -12.87
CA GLU A 35 2.00 1.41 -12.27
C GLU A 35 1.93 2.92 -12.06
N THR A 36 3.00 3.52 -11.57
CA THR A 36 3.09 4.97 -11.39
C THR A 36 2.91 5.72 -12.72
N VAL A 37 3.56 5.26 -13.81
CA VAL A 37 3.39 5.84 -15.15
C VAL A 37 1.95 5.75 -15.63
N ALA A 38 1.30 4.59 -15.46
CA ALA A 38 -0.10 4.41 -15.82
C ALA A 38 -1.01 5.38 -15.07
N ILE A 39 -0.84 5.48 -13.75
CA ILE A 39 -1.65 6.33 -12.88
C ILE A 39 -1.49 7.81 -13.26
N LEU A 40 -0.26 8.29 -13.42
CA LEU A 40 0.03 9.67 -13.82
C LEU A 40 -0.63 10.03 -15.16
N LYS A 41 -0.45 9.17 -16.16
CA LYS A 41 -0.94 9.42 -17.52
C LYS A 41 -2.44 9.25 -17.66
N GLN A 42 -2.97 8.15 -17.13
CA GLN A 42 -4.38 7.77 -17.28
C GLN A 42 -5.32 8.75 -16.56
N PHE A 43 -4.91 9.25 -15.41
CA PHE A 43 -5.73 10.14 -14.58
C PHE A 43 -5.29 11.61 -14.66
N GLY A 44 -4.29 11.92 -15.48
CA GLY A 44 -3.82 13.30 -15.66
C GLY A 44 -3.32 13.94 -14.38
N LEU A 45 -2.68 13.16 -13.51
CA LEU A 45 -2.18 13.65 -12.23
C LEU A 45 -0.86 14.39 -12.40
N SER A 46 -0.72 15.47 -11.65
CA SER A 46 0.54 16.19 -11.48
C SER A 46 0.89 16.26 -10.00
N GLY A 47 2.16 16.01 -9.66
CA GLY A 47 2.63 16.06 -8.27
C GLY A 47 2.71 17.48 -7.68
N PRO A 48 3.12 17.64 -6.42
CA PRO A 48 3.65 16.55 -5.59
C PRO A 48 2.55 15.77 -4.86
N PHE A 49 2.66 14.45 -4.82
CA PHE A 49 1.77 13.59 -4.03
C PHE A 49 2.48 12.30 -3.59
N LEU A 50 1.96 11.64 -2.57
CA LEU A 50 2.33 10.27 -2.22
C LEU A 50 1.38 9.29 -2.90
N LEU A 51 1.94 8.29 -3.59
CA LEU A 51 1.18 7.20 -4.20
C LEU A 51 1.35 5.95 -3.35
N PHE A 52 0.25 5.46 -2.81
CA PHE A 52 0.17 4.21 -2.07
C PHE A 52 -0.32 3.10 -3.00
N LEU A 53 0.51 2.09 -3.22
CA LEU A 53 0.21 0.89 -3.98
C LEU A 53 0.07 -0.28 -3.01
N THR A 54 -1.14 -0.82 -2.86
CA THR A 54 -1.39 -1.94 -1.95
C THR A 54 -1.11 -3.28 -2.63
N GLY A 55 -0.45 -4.19 -1.91
CA GLY A 55 -0.07 -5.50 -2.42
C GLY A 55 0.42 -6.44 -1.31
N SER A 56 1.21 -7.45 -1.66
CA SER A 56 1.94 -8.26 -0.67
C SER A 56 2.95 -7.39 0.09
N HIS A 57 3.65 -6.53 -0.66
CA HIS A 57 4.49 -5.47 -0.13
C HIS A 57 3.86 -4.14 -0.55
N ASP A 58 3.31 -3.42 0.40
CA ASP A 58 2.77 -2.10 0.12
C ASP A 58 3.91 -1.14 -0.24
N LYS A 59 3.73 -0.35 -1.28
CA LYS A 59 4.71 0.63 -1.75
C LYS A 59 4.17 2.03 -1.61
N ILE A 60 4.97 2.90 -1.06
CA ILE A 60 4.66 4.33 -0.96
C ILE A 60 5.67 5.06 -1.83
N ILE A 61 5.19 5.58 -2.96
CA ILE A 61 6.00 6.23 -3.99
C ILE A 61 5.86 7.74 -3.85
N PHE A 62 6.98 8.43 -3.79
CA PHE A 62 7.05 9.87 -3.69
C PHE A 62 7.18 10.49 -5.08
N VAL A 63 6.16 11.20 -5.53
CA VAL A 63 6.10 11.83 -6.85
C VAL A 63 6.26 13.34 -6.71
N ASP A 64 7.27 13.91 -7.37
CA ASP A 64 7.56 15.34 -7.35
C ASP A 64 6.60 16.15 -8.25
N ARG A 65 6.75 17.49 -8.26
CA ARG A 65 5.95 18.43 -9.07
C ARG A 65 6.06 18.20 -10.58
N ASN A 66 7.12 17.53 -11.02
CA ASN A 66 7.35 17.22 -12.42
C ASN A 66 6.86 15.82 -12.81
N GLY A 67 6.18 15.11 -11.90
CA GLY A 67 5.73 13.73 -12.11
C GLY A 67 6.86 12.70 -12.07
N ARG A 68 7.97 12.99 -11.39
CA ARG A 68 9.11 12.07 -11.27
C ARG A 68 9.06 11.35 -9.93
N ILE A 69 9.36 10.06 -9.95
CA ILE A 69 9.59 9.28 -8.73
C ILE A 69 10.90 9.77 -8.12
N THR A 70 10.88 10.24 -6.89
CA THR A 70 12.06 10.71 -6.16
C THR A 70 12.64 9.65 -5.26
N HIS A 71 11.79 8.90 -4.56
CA HIS A 71 12.14 7.76 -3.73
C HIS A 71 10.87 6.94 -3.42
N SER A 72 11.03 5.85 -2.71
CA SER A 72 9.94 4.99 -2.25
C SER A 72 10.20 4.48 -0.84
N ILE A 73 9.15 3.97 -0.22
CA ILE A 73 9.19 3.22 1.04
C ILE A 73 8.39 1.94 0.82
N THR A 74 9.01 0.80 1.11
CA THR A 74 8.36 -0.51 1.04
C THR A 74 8.00 -1.01 2.43
N SER A 75 6.79 -1.51 2.58
CA SER A 75 6.29 -2.14 3.81
C SER A 75 5.85 -3.57 3.53
N MET A 76 6.04 -4.47 4.48
CA MET A 76 5.59 -5.87 4.41
C MET A 76 4.14 -6.05 4.89
N THR A 77 3.32 -5.02 4.82
CA THR A 77 1.97 -4.99 5.42
C THR A 77 1.09 -6.14 4.91
N GLY A 78 1.08 -6.41 3.59
CA GLY A 78 0.31 -7.51 3.01
C GLY A 78 0.79 -8.89 3.47
N GLU A 79 2.10 -9.16 3.47
CA GLU A 79 2.66 -10.43 3.97
C GLU A 79 2.43 -10.61 5.48
N LEU A 80 2.54 -9.55 6.27
CA LEU A 80 2.24 -9.60 7.70
C LEU A 80 0.76 -9.89 7.95
N LEU A 81 -0.14 -9.28 7.18
CA LEU A 81 -1.57 -9.58 7.23
C LEU A 81 -1.84 -11.04 6.87
N GLU A 82 -1.19 -11.56 5.83
CA GLU A 82 -1.27 -12.97 5.43
C GLU A 82 -0.79 -13.88 6.55
N ALA A 83 0.41 -13.63 7.07
CA ALA A 83 1.00 -14.43 8.14
C ALA A 83 0.09 -14.46 9.37
N VAL A 84 -0.44 -13.32 9.79
CA VAL A 84 -1.35 -13.23 10.95
C VAL A 84 -2.65 -13.95 10.69
N THR A 85 -3.20 -13.85 9.48
CA THR A 85 -4.50 -14.45 9.11
C THR A 85 -4.42 -15.97 9.02
N PHE A 86 -3.33 -16.54 8.47
CA PHE A 86 -3.27 -17.97 8.12
C PHE A 86 -2.28 -18.77 8.96
N HIS A 87 -1.22 -18.14 9.51
CA HIS A 87 -0.06 -18.85 10.04
C HIS A 87 0.22 -18.57 11.52
N THR A 88 -0.71 -17.96 12.24
CA THR A 88 -0.60 -17.70 13.69
C THR A 88 -1.75 -18.32 14.47
N ILE A 89 -1.74 -18.12 15.79
CA ILE A 89 -2.86 -18.49 16.66
C ILE A 89 -4.16 -17.76 16.32
N LEU A 90 -4.12 -16.76 15.43
CA LEU A 90 -5.29 -15.99 15.00
C LEU A 90 -6.02 -16.64 13.82
N SER A 91 -5.43 -17.65 13.18
CA SER A 91 -6.03 -18.34 12.03
C SER A 91 -7.43 -18.89 12.31
N ASP A 92 -7.64 -19.39 13.53
CA ASP A 92 -8.97 -19.81 14.00
C ASP A 92 -9.94 -18.62 14.18
N ALA A 93 -9.45 -17.49 14.66
CA ALA A 93 -10.28 -16.29 14.85
C ALA A 93 -10.64 -15.62 13.50
N THR A 94 -9.78 -15.70 12.50
CA THR A 94 -10.01 -15.18 11.14
C THR A 94 -10.76 -16.18 10.26
N GLY A 95 -10.86 -17.45 10.67
CA GLY A 95 -11.41 -18.52 9.85
C GLY A 95 -10.54 -18.81 8.61
N ASN A 96 -9.24 -18.54 8.67
CA ASN A 96 -8.29 -18.67 7.55
C ASN A 96 -8.79 -17.93 6.28
N ALA A 97 -9.28 -16.71 6.43
CA ALA A 97 -9.78 -15.93 5.29
C ALA A 97 -9.51 -14.43 5.50
N PHE A 98 -9.15 -13.77 4.40
CA PHE A 98 -9.15 -12.30 4.35
C PHE A 98 -10.59 -11.77 4.36
N VAL A 99 -10.74 -10.49 4.73
CA VAL A 99 -11.99 -9.76 4.54
C VAL A 99 -12.17 -9.42 3.06
N THR A 100 -13.37 -9.66 2.53
CA THR A 100 -13.73 -9.26 1.16
C THR A 100 -14.24 -7.82 1.10
N SER A 101 -14.46 -7.27 -0.10
CA SER A 101 -15.05 -5.93 -0.26
C SER A 101 -16.45 -5.83 0.35
N GLU A 102 -17.24 -6.90 0.24
CA GLU A 102 -18.61 -6.98 0.76
C GLU A 102 -18.65 -7.12 2.29
N GLU A 103 -17.57 -7.66 2.87
CA GLU A 103 -17.40 -7.84 4.31
C GLU A 103 -16.70 -6.66 5.00
N TYR A 104 -16.37 -5.60 4.24
CA TYR A 104 -15.64 -4.44 4.76
C TYR A 104 -16.47 -3.67 5.79
N GLU A 105 -15.90 -3.49 6.99
CA GLU A 105 -16.50 -2.75 8.10
C GLU A 105 -15.56 -1.64 8.59
N GLU A 106 -15.85 -0.40 8.21
CA GLU A 106 -15.03 0.78 8.50
C GLU A 106 -14.71 0.97 9.98
N ASP A 107 -15.70 0.81 10.86
CA ASP A 107 -15.53 1.03 12.29
C ASP A 107 -14.56 0.04 12.93
N MET A 108 -14.56 -1.20 12.47
CA MET A 108 -13.62 -2.22 12.95
C MET A 108 -12.21 -2.00 12.43
N VAL A 109 -12.06 -1.56 11.18
CA VAL A 109 -10.78 -1.14 10.63
C VAL A 109 -10.20 0.03 11.42
N MET A 110 -10.99 1.07 11.69
CA MET A 110 -10.53 2.22 12.49
C MET A 110 -10.16 1.83 13.91
N LYS A 111 -10.92 0.93 14.52
CA LYS A 111 -10.59 0.43 15.86
C LYS A 111 -9.24 -0.28 15.84
N GLY A 112 -9.00 -1.15 14.88
CA GLY A 112 -7.72 -1.86 14.72
C GLY A 112 -6.56 -0.88 14.48
N TYR A 113 -6.75 0.09 13.60
CA TYR A 113 -5.78 1.15 13.32
C TYR A 113 -5.40 1.94 14.59
N LEU A 114 -6.38 2.40 15.35
CA LEU A 114 -6.14 3.17 16.57
C LEU A 114 -5.47 2.32 17.68
N ASP A 115 -5.87 1.07 17.82
CA ASP A 115 -5.24 0.14 18.76
C ASP A 115 -3.79 -0.17 18.33
N GLY A 116 -3.53 -0.36 17.03
CA GLY A 116 -2.19 -0.51 16.46
C GLY A 116 -1.29 0.68 16.77
N LYS A 117 -1.81 1.89 16.56
CA LYS A 117 -1.12 3.16 16.86
C LYS A 117 -0.82 3.31 18.37
N ARG A 118 -1.73 2.87 19.22
CA ARG A 118 -1.61 3.00 20.68
C ARG A 118 -0.71 1.94 21.31
N PHE A 119 -0.85 0.68 20.94
CA PHE A 119 -0.29 -0.47 21.63
C PHE A 119 0.79 -1.21 20.83
N GLY A 120 0.96 -0.84 19.56
CA GLY A 120 1.84 -1.54 18.63
C GLY A 120 1.22 -2.84 18.10
N ILE A 121 1.83 -3.36 17.00
CA ILE A 121 1.30 -4.48 16.23
C ILE A 121 1.13 -5.76 17.05
N GLY A 122 2.14 -6.15 17.82
CA GLY A 122 2.11 -7.42 18.55
C GLY A 122 0.98 -7.51 19.58
N ARG A 123 0.77 -6.45 20.36
CA ARG A 123 -0.32 -6.41 21.34
C ARG A 123 -1.68 -6.32 20.67
N SER A 124 -1.81 -5.48 19.66
CA SER A 124 -3.07 -5.27 18.95
C SER A 124 -3.50 -6.51 18.18
N CYS A 125 -2.59 -7.26 17.56
CA CYS A 125 -2.92 -8.55 16.97
C CYS A 125 -3.49 -9.53 18.00
N PHE A 126 -2.91 -9.59 19.20
CA PHE A 126 -3.42 -10.49 20.25
C PHE A 126 -4.83 -10.10 20.72
N TYR A 127 -5.24 -8.83 20.59
CA TYR A 127 -6.62 -8.44 20.83
C TYR A 127 -7.62 -9.12 19.88
N GLY A 128 -7.21 -9.49 18.67
CA GLY A 128 -8.03 -10.31 17.77
C GLY A 128 -8.48 -11.63 18.42
N ARG A 129 -7.57 -12.29 19.17
CA ARG A 129 -7.92 -13.46 19.94
C ARG A 129 -8.83 -13.16 21.14
N ILE A 130 -8.57 -12.07 21.85
CA ILE A 130 -9.42 -11.64 22.96
C ILE A 130 -10.83 -11.32 22.46
N LEU A 131 -10.96 -10.66 21.32
CA LEU A 131 -12.25 -10.34 20.70
C LEU A 131 -13.05 -11.61 20.40
N LYS A 132 -12.40 -12.68 19.94
CA LYS A 132 -13.05 -13.97 19.72
C LYS A 132 -13.44 -14.64 21.04
N GLU A 133 -12.44 -14.89 21.91
CA GLU A 133 -12.60 -15.77 23.06
C GLU A 133 -13.40 -15.16 24.21
N CYS A 134 -13.33 -13.84 24.40
CA CYS A 134 -13.93 -13.15 25.53
C CYS A 134 -15.15 -12.31 25.17
N ALA A 135 -15.27 -11.86 23.92
CA ALA A 135 -16.34 -10.97 23.48
C ALA A 135 -17.25 -11.59 22.41
N ASP A 136 -16.98 -12.84 22.00
CA ASP A 136 -17.74 -13.59 21.00
C ASP A 136 -17.94 -12.80 19.68
N ILE A 137 -16.91 -12.06 19.28
CA ILE A 137 -16.93 -11.27 18.04
C ILE A 137 -16.72 -12.19 16.85
N ASN A 138 -17.54 -12.03 15.82
CA ASN A 138 -17.46 -12.82 14.61
C ASN A 138 -16.16 -12.57 13.80
N ARG A 139 -15.81 -13.53 12.92
CA ARG A 139 -14.58 -13.47 12.11
C ARG A 139 -14.47 -12.21 11.25
N ILE A 140 -15.58 -11.76 10.64
CA ILE A 140 -15.57 -10.60 9.73
C ILE A 140 -15.06 -9.36 10.46
N LYS A 141 -15.58 -9.09 11.65
CA LYS A 141 -15.13 -7.98 12.49
C LYS A 141 -13.69 -8.13 12.92
N ILE A 142 -13.24 -9.34 13.26
CA ILE A 142 -11.85 -9.61 13.63
C ILE A 142 -10.91 -9.38 12.43
N CYS A 143 -11.28 -9.84 11.23
CA CYS A 143 -10.48 -9.61 10.02
C CYS A 143 -10.36 -8.11 9.68
N ASN A 144 -11.46 -7.35 9.76
CA ASN A 144 -11.43 -5.90 9.59
C ASN A 144 -10.57 -5.21 10.66
N TYR A 145 -10.66 -5.64 11.91
CA TYR A 145 -9.83 -5.13 12.99
C TYR A 145 -8.32 -5.38 12.69
N LEU A 146 -7.95 -6.61 12.31
CA LEU A 146 -6.56 -6.95 11.99
C LEU A 146 -6.05 -6.20 10.76
N LEU A 147 -6.89 -5.98 9.74
CA LEU A 147 -6.57 -5.14 8.59
C LEU A 147 -6.17 -3.73 9.03
N GLY A 148 -6.93 -3.12 9.92
CA GLY A 148 -6.60 -1.81 10.48
C GLY A 148 -5.29 -1.80 11.28
N VAL A 149 -5.04 -2.85 12.09
CA VAL A 149 -3.79 -3.01 12.83
C VAL A 149 -2.58 -3.06 11.88
N MET A 150 -2.69 -3.76 10.74
CA MET A 150 -1.59 -3.88 9.78
C MET A 150 -1.34 -2.57 9.03
N LEU A 151 -2.38 -1.93 8.50
CA LEU A 151 -2.27 -0.68 7.74
C LEU A 151 -1.72 0.49 8.56
N GLN A 152 -1.75 0.41 9.89
CA GLN A 152 -1.10 1.40 10.74
C GLN A 152 0.40 1.51 10.46
N ASN A 153 1.06 0.42 10.03
CA ASN A 153 2.49 0.43 9.75
C ASN A 153 2.84 1.30 8.54
N ASP A 154 2.00 1.32 7.51
CA ASP A 154 2.22 2.14 6.31
C ASP A 154 2.11 3.63 6.64
N ILE A 155 1.13 3.99 7.46
CA ILE A 155 0.99 5.37 7.94
C ILE A 155 2.19 5.78 8.80
N LYS A 156 2.64 4.88 9.68
CA LYS A 156 3.82 5.12 10.53
C LYS A 156 5.09 5.27 9.72
N ALA A 157 5.26 4.51 8.64
CA ALA A 157 6.42 4.55 7.79
C ALA A 157 6.62 5.93 7.12
N VAL A 158 5.52 6.65 6.83
CA VAL A 158 5.56 7.96 6.17
C VAL A 158 5.32 9.16 7.11
N GLU A 159 5.04 8.92 8.38
CA GLU A 159 4.61 9.97 9.33
C GLU A 159 5.55 11.20 9.35
N ASN A 160 6.85 10.97 9.18
CA ASN A 160 7.87 12.03 9.18
C ASN A 160 8.29 12.49 7.77
N GLU A 161 7.76 11.85 6.71
CA GLU A 161 8.18 12.06 5.31
C GLU A 161 7.15 12.87 4.51
N THR A 162 6.03 13.26 5.12
CA THR A 162 4.94 13.97 4.43
C THR A 162 5.22 15.44 4.16
N ALA A 163 6.34 15.99 4.66
CA ALA A 163 6.68 17.40 4.49
C ALA A 163 6.80 17.78 2.99
N GLY A 164 5.95 18.70 2.53
CA GLY A 164 5.91 19.13 1.12
C GLY A 164 4.94 18.35 0.23
N PHE A 165 4.29 17.31 0.75
CA PHE A 165 3.27 16.53 0.06
C PHE A 165 1.89 16.79 0.67
N ARG A 166 1.00 17.41 -0.08
CA ARG A 166 -0.36 17.74 0.40
C ARG A 166 -1.39 16.72 -0.01
N ASP A 167 -1.13 15.99 -1.09
CA ASP A 167 -2.06 15.06 -1.69
C ASP A 167 -1.56 13.62 -1.56
N ALA A 168 -2.50 12.69 -1.44
CA ALA A 168 -2.24 11.27 -1.50
C ALA A 168 -3.12 10.61 -2.56
N VAL A 169 -2.57 9.60 -3.21
CA VAL A 169 -3.28 8.75 -4.16
C VAL A 169 -3.16 7.31 -3.64
N VAL A 170 -4.27 6.62 -3.50
CA VAL A 170 -4.32 5.20 -3.19
C VAL A 170 -4.68 4.45 -4.46
N ALA A 171 -3.84 3.52 -4.88
CA ALA A 171 -4.14 2.59 -5.95
C ALA A 171 -4.13 1.17 -5.38
N GLY A 172 -5.32 0.61 -5.22
CA GLY A 172 -5.50 -0.69 -4.60
C GLY A 172 -6.95 -1.13 -4.63
N LYS A 173 -7.15 -2.43 -4.81
CA LYS A 173 -8.49 -3.02 -4.91
C LYS A 173 -8.99 -3.55 -3.57
N GLY A 174 -10.30 -3.69 -3.51
CA GLY A 174 -10.97 -4.41 -2.44
C GLY A 174 -10.87 -3.76 -1.06
N ALA A 175 -11.00 -4.57 -0.03
CA ALA A 175 -11.04 -4.10 1.34
C ALA A 175 -9.76 -3.36 1.79
N VAL A 176 -8.59 -3.78 1.32
CA VAL A 176 -7.31 -3.16 1.68
C VAL A 176 -7.21 -1.73 1.13
N GLY A 177 -7.49 -1.53 -0.17
CA GLY A 177 -7.49 -0.21 -0.79
C GLY A 177 -8.51 0.73 -0.14
N ASN A 178 -9.74 0.23 0.09
CA ASN A 178 -10.80 0.97 0.77
C ASN A 178 -10.40 1.39 2.19
N ALA A 179 -9.81 0.45 2.95
CA ALA A 179 -9.38 0.69 4.32
C ALA A 179 -8.27 1.75 4.39
N LEU A 180 -7.25 1.64 3.54
CA LEU A 180 -6.15 2.61 3.49
C LEU A 180 -6.65 4.01 3.10
N TYR A 181 -7.48 4.09 2.05
CA TYR A 181 -8.11 5.34 1.63
C TYR A 181 -8.90 6.00 2.78
N MET A 182 -9.72 5.21 3.47
CA MET A 182 -10.52 5.70 4.59
C MET A 182 -9.67 6.18 5.76
N ILE A 183 -8.61 5.43 6.13
CA ILE A 183 -7.69 5.83 7.21
C ILE A 183 -7.02 7.17 6.87
N LEU A 184 -6.45 7.31 5.68
CA LEU A 184 -5.79 8.54 5.23
C LEU A 184 -6.72 9.74 5.28
N LYS A 185 -7.99 9.58 4.89
CA LYS A 185 -9.02 10.63 4.98
C LYS A 185 -9.36 11.01 6.42
N LYS A 186 -9.51 10.04 7.31
CA LYS A 186 -9.88 10.29 8.71
C LYS A 186 -8.75 10.90 9.53
N GLU A 187 -7.53 10.46 9.31
CA GLU A 187 -6.33 11.01 9.98
C GLU A 187 -5.99 12.42 9.51
N ARG A 188 -6.52 12.87 8.35
CA ARG A 188 -6.28 14.21 7.80
C ARG A 188 -4.81 14.57 7.63
N ILE A 189 -4.00 13.58 7.32
CA ILE A 189 -2.56 13.77 7.05
C ILE A 189 -2.38 14.55 5.74
N PHE A 190 -3.28 14.33 4.78
CA PHE A 190 -3.28 14.96 3.47
C PHE A 190 -4.51 15.85 3.28
N GLU A 191 -4.35 16.93 2.51
CA GLU A 191 -5.45 17.83 2.16
C GLU A 191 -6.43 17.15 1.20
N LYS A 192 -5.91 16.33 0.29
CA LYS A 192 -6.69 15.56 -0.68
C LYS A 192 -6.23 14.10 -0.73
N VAL A 193 -7.18 13.20 -0.69
CA VAL A 193 -6.93 11.76 -0.90
C VAL A 193 -7.79 11.28 -2.05
N ILE A 194 -7.19 10.64 -3.04
CA ILE A 194 -7.85 10.07 -4.23
C ILE A 194 -7.68 8.56 -4.17
N HIS A 195 -8.68 7.81 -4.62
CA HIS A 195 -8.62 6.36 -4.68
C HIS A 195 -8.94 5.87 -6.09
N PHE A 196 -8.10 4.98 -6.60
CA PHE A 196 -8.29 4.25 -7.85
C PHE A 196 -8.18 2.75 -7.59
N GLU A 197 -9.13 1.97 -8.08
CA GLU A 197 -9.09 0.51 -7.94
C GLU A 197 -8.34 -0.16 -9.10
N ASP A 198 -8.47 0.40 -10.29
CA ASP A 198 -7.82 -0.12 -11.51
C ASP A 198 -7.73 0.97 -12.60
N CYS A 199 -7.17 0.60 -13.73
CA CYS A 199 -7.05 1.42 -14.93
C CYS A 199 -8.19 1.10 -15.91
N LYS A 200 -9.42 1.48 -15.58
CA LYS A 200 -10.62 1.21 -16.39
C LYS A 200 -10.84 -0.29 -16.69
N GLY A 201 -10.64 -1.14 -15.66
CA GLY A 201 -10.80 -2.58 -15.75
C GLY A 201 -9.52 -3.34 -16.10
N GLU A 202 -8.39 -2.63 -16.37
CA GLU A 202 -7.09 -3.23 -16.65
C GLU A 202 -6.12 -3.02 -15.47
N SER A 203 -5.05 -3.80 -15.40
CA SER A 203 -4.03 -3.61 -14.38
C SER A 203 -3.17 -2.39 -14.69
N PHE A 204 -2.81 -1.63 -13.66
CA PHE A 204 -1.91 -0.49 -13.81
C PHE A 204 -0.55 -0.90 -14.41
N SER A 205 0.01 -2.05 -13.98
CA SER A 205 1.28 -2.56 -14.49
C SER A 205 1.25 -2.81 -15.99
N SER A 206 0.21 -3.47 -16.50
CA SER A 206 0.08 -3.75 -17.94
C SER A 206 -0.04 -2.49 -18.76
N VAL A 207 -0.90 -1.56 -18.34
CA VAL A 207 -1.11 -0.29 -19.02
C VAL A 207 0.17 0.55 -19.02
N GLY A 208 0.85 0.64 -17.89
CA GLY A 208 2.10 1.41 -17.77
C GLY A 208 3.24 0.82 -18.59
N ALA A 209 3.37 -0.51 -18.62
CA ALA A 209 4.36 -1.18 -19.46
C ALA A 209 4.16 -0.88 -20.95
N LEU A 210 2.89 -0.92 -21.43
CA LEU A 210 2.56 -0.54 -22.82
C LEU A 210 2.88 0.92 -23.10
N MET A 211 2.55 1.84 -22.19
CA MET A 211 2.86 3.27 -22.36
C MET A 211 4.36 3.53 -22.45
N ILE A 212 5.18 2.84 -21.65
CA ILE A 212 6.63 2.94 -21.68
C ILE A 212 7.18 2.38 -23.00
N ALA A 213 6.68 1.22 -23.44
CA ALA A 213 7.09 0.60 -24.70
C ALA A 213 6.76 1.51 -25.90
N ASP A 214 5.55 2.06 -25.96
CA ASP A 214 5.16 3.00 -27.02
C ASP A 214 6.06 4.25 -27.05
N TYR A 215 6.37 4.80 -25.87
CA TYR A 215 7.28 5.94 -25.79
C TYR A 215 8.68 5.62 -26.32
N LEU A 216 9.24 4.46 -25.99
CA LEU A 216 10.55 4.03 -26.46
C LEU A 216 10.58 3.78 -27.98
N ILE A 217 9.50 3.21 -28.54
CA ILE A 217 9.39 2.98 -29.99
C ILE A 217 9.29 4.30 -30.77
N GLN A 218 8.63 5.31 -30.21
CA GLN A 218 8.45 6.61 -30.89
C GLN A 218 9.67 7.53 -30.77
N ASN A 219 10.54 7.35 -29.78
CA ASN A 219 11.65 8.26 -29.46
C ASN A 219 13.03 7.60 -29.50
N GLY A 220 13.15 6.33 -29.81
CA GLY A 220 14.39 5.56 -29.99
C GLY A 220 14.66 5.33 -31.44
#